data_20601437f8a180d65cdad394f3d70874
#
_entry.id   20601437f8a180d65cdad394f3d70874
#
_cell.length_a   1.000
_cell.length_b   1.000
_cell.length_c   1.000
_cell.angle_alpha   90.00
_cell.angle_beta   90.00
_cell.angle_gamma   90.00
#
_symmetry.space_group_name_H-M   'P 1'
#
loop_
_entity.id
_entity.type
_entity.pdbx_description
1 polymer ?
#
loop_
_entity_poly.entity_id
_entity_poly.type
_entity_poly.pdbx_seq_one_letter_code
_entity_poly.pdbx_strand_id
1 'polypeptide(L)'
;MAEAMALKDGSKAFERIRLRGDYHHNCNVLALGEGELLVVRNPGSKQQFGDASSFLPCPDCLGFFNGDELWRHNKRCQHKTTEPKKYKKLQLEAKLLLPTVSTSTAEVDKELFSNVLAVMKNDSISSLARHDQVILKFGAAILEKVGKKNSNYVSQRMCQLARLLTVLRARSQEKDAGLDSFVDTSKFDDLVEAVKELCRFNEESRLDIGIRSLALKLGHSIKRCAQVVKCSALRSKNENGIKRAKRFIDLFESEWTSKISSRSLTSLGSKKQNKVDYLPLAEDLTSLKNHLDSKMESLSSALSSAEGPVNVEQWSNLAKSTLSRIILFNKRRSGETATLEIYQFVNRPDWSSCSSAMKKSLSLLERRLCERYQKFLDYHNRNQQNEMNTRKF
;
A
#
# COMPACT_ATOMS: atom_id res chain seq x y z
N MET A 1 4.77 7.40 52.55
CA MET A 1 4.39 6.85 51.22
C MET A 1 3.92 7.93 50.25
N ALA A 2 3.10 8.88 50.64
CA ALA A 2 2.65 10.00 49.80
C ALA A 2 3.80 10.92 49.34
N GLU A 3 4.74 11.27 50.20
CA GLU A 3 5.94 12.08 49.83
C GLU A 3 6.87 11.35 48.85
N ALA A 4 7.04 10.04 48.97
CA ALA A 4 7.84 9.25 48.03
C ALA A 4 7.16 9.11 46.66
N MET A 5 5.83 9.12 46.60
CA MET A 5 5.06 9.19 45.35
C MET A 5 5.16 10.58 44.69
N ALA A 6 5.06 11.65 45.46
CA ALA A 6 5.20 13.02 44.96
C ALA A 6 6.61 13.28 44.40
N LEU A 7 7.66 12.78 45.02
CA LEU A 7 9.05 12.84 44.52
C LEU A 7 9.26 12.01 43.26
N LYS A 8 8.66 10.83 43.15
CA LYS A 8 8.72 10.01 41.91
C LYS A 8 7.97 10.66 40.73
N ASP A 9 6.83 11.28 40.99
CA ASP A 9 6.08 11.97 39.94
C ASP A 9 6.78 13.28 39.53
N GLY A 10 7.40 13.99 40.47
CA GLY A 10 8.26 15.14 40.18
C GLY A 10 9.46 14.79 39.32
N SER A 11 10.18 13.70 39.62
CA SER A 11 11.31 13.22 38.81
C SER A 11 10.91 12.84 37.36
N LYS A 12 9.78 12.19 37.19
CA LYS A 12 9.23 11.85 35.84
C LYS A 12 8.80 13.09 35.06
N ALA A 13 8.26 14.10 35.76
CA ALA A 13 7.88 15.38 35.15
C ALA A 13 9.10 16.13 34.62
N PHE A 14 10.18 16.21 35.43
CA PHE A 14 11.46 16.82 35.02
C PHE A 14 12.09 16.08 33.82
N GLU A 15 12.11 14.76 33.88
CA GLU A 15 12.63 13.96 32.75
C GLU A 15 11.84 14.22 31.44
N ARG A 16 10.52 14.34 31.54
CA ARG A 16 9.66 14.63 30.39
C ARG A 16 9.92 16.04 29.82
N ILE A 17 10.15 17.03 30.68
CA ILE A 17 10.50 18.39 30.25
C ILE A 17 11.87 18.40 29.56
N ARG A 18 12.87 17.72 30.13
CA ARG A 18 14.20 17.58 29.54
C ARG A 18 14.14 16.93 28.16
N LEU A 19 13.50 15.75 28.06
CA LEU A 19 13.36 15.02 26.77
C LEU A 19 12.62 15.83 25.71
N ARG A 20 11.68 16.68 26.12
CA ARG A 20 11.00 17.59 25.20
C ARG A 20 11.91 18.73 24.73
N GLY A 21 12.78 19.26 25.62
CA GLY A 21 13.81 20.22 25.26
C GLY A 21 14.83 19.63 24.29
N ASP A 22 15.35 18.44 24.59
CA ASP A 22 16.28 17.69 23.74
C ASP A 22 15.66 17.41 22.36
N TYR A 23 14.37 17.09 22.33
CA TYR A 23 13.61 16.88 21.07
C TYR A 23 13.58 18.16 20.21
N HIS A 24 13.26 19.31 20.78
CA HIS A 24 13.24 20.58 20.04
C HIS A 24 14.63 20.95 19.52
N HIS A 25 15.68 20.77 20.36
CA HIS A 25 17.05 20.96 19.93
C HIS A 25 17.41 20.05 18.74
N ASN A 26 17.17 18.76 18.85
CA ASN A 26 17.44 17.79 17.79
C ASN A 26 16.67 18.10 16.49
N CYS A 27 15.43 18.56 16.61
CA CYS A 27 14.66 19.02 15.46
C CYS A 27 15.34 20.21 14.75
N ASN A 28 15.87 21.16 15.50
CA ASN A 28 16.60 22.30 14.92
C ASN A 28 17.91 21.84 14.27
N VAL A 29 18.68 20.96 14.92
CA VAL A 29 19.91 20.38 14.35
C VAL A 29 19.63 19.66 13.02
N LEU A 30 18.57 18.84 12.96
CA LEU A 30 18.18 18.13 11.75
C LEU A 30 17.66 19.05 10.63
N ALA A 31 17.01 20.17 11.01
CA ALA A 31 16.49 21.14 10.04
C ALA A 31 17.60 22.03 9.45
N LEU A 32 18.59 22.40 10.25
CA LEU A 32 19.69 23.26 9.83
C LEU A 32 20.87 22.48 9.24
N GLY A 33 20.98 21.18 9.53
CA GLY A 33 22.10 20.33 9.13
C GLY A 33 23.39 20.59 9.89
N GLU A 34 23.34 21.38 10.98
CA GLU A 34 24.48 21.78 11.80
C GLU A 34 24.21 21.50 13.29
N GLY A 35 25.24 20.99 14.00
CA GLY A 35 25.19 20.69 15.43
C GLY A 35 25.20 19.20 15.75
N GLU A 36 25.15 18.86 17.04
CA GLU A 36 25.14 17.49 17.54
C GLU A 36 23.78 17.09 18.06
N LEU A 37 23.36 15.82 17.79
CA LEU A 37 22.13 15.26 18.30
C LEU A 37 22.29 14.85 19.77
N LEU A 38 21.36 15.29 20.61
CA LEU A 38 21.23 14.84 22.00
C LEU A 38 20.47 13.50 22.04
N VAL A 39 21.22 12.41 22.12
CA VAL A 39 20.66 11.05 22.15
C VAL A 39 20.57 10.54 23.59
N VAL A 40 19.50 9.82 23.93
CA VAL A 40 19.26 9.31 25.30
C VAL A 40 20.28 8.21 25.65
N ARG A 41 20.73 7.44 24.67
CA ARG A 41 21.73 6.40 24.85
C ARG A 41 22.73 6.44 23.70
N ASN A 42 23.97 6.74 24.04
CA ASN A 42 25.06 6.70 23.07
C ASN A 42 25.40 5.22 22.78
N PRO A 43 25.43 4.78 21.52
CA PRO A 43 25.98 3.47 21.19
C PRO A 43 27.46 3.47 21.62
N GLY A 44 27.87 2.46 22.38
CA GLY A 44 29.24 2.36 22.89
C GLY A 44 30.29 2.48 21.77
N SER A 45 31.49 2.91 22.10
CA SER A 45 32.60 3.35 21.27
C SER A 45 33.10 2.43 20.14
N LYS A 46 32.42 1.34 19.83
CA LYS A 46 32.75 0.39 18.74
C LYS A 46 31.87 0.47 17.50
N GLN A 47 30.82 1.26 17.52
CA GLN A 47 30.04 1.53 16.32
C GLN A 47 30.30 2.96 15.87
N GLN A 48 30.85 3.10 14.67
CA GLN A 48 30.96 4.40 13.99
C GLN A 48 29.62 5.13 14.13
N PHE A 49 29.68 6.41 14.49
CA PHE A 49 28.52 7.29 14.55
C PHE A 49 27.78 7.16 13.23
N GLY A 50 26.65 6.46 13.23
CA GLY A 50 25.79 6.38 12.08
C GLY A 50 25.30 7.80 11.76
N ASP A 51 25.03 8.03 10.48
CA ASP A 51 24.44 9.27 9.99
C ASP A 51 23.30 9.74 10.94
N ALA A 52 23.20 11.02 11.18
CA ALA A 52 22.16 11.63 12.04
C ALA A 52 20.75 11.14 11.70
N SER A 53 20.51 10.77 10.44
CA SER A 53 19.29 10.16 9.94
C SER A 53 18.94 8.77 10.52
N SER A 54 19.92 8.11 11.17
CA SER A 54 19.70 6.79 11.81
C SER A 54 19.04 6.89 13.19
N PHE A 55 18.96 8.08 13.77
CA PHE A 55 18.34 8.31 15.06
C PHE A 55 16.89 8.81 14.93
N LEU A 56 16.01 8.24 15.75
CA LEU A 56 14.58 8.51 15.71
C LEU A 56 14.04 8.84 17.11
N PRO A 57 13.12 9.80 17.23
CA PRO A 57 12.47 10.10 18.51
C PRO A 57 11.47 9.01 18.89
N CYS A 58 11.39 8.65 20.17
CA CYS A 58 10.33 7.80 20.68
C CYS A 58 8.98 8.55 20.64
N PRO A 59 7.90 7.99 20.08
CA PRO A 59 6.60 8.67 20.04
C PRO A 59 5.99 8.98 21.43
N ASP A 60 6.40 8.25 22.45
CA ASP A 60 5.83 8.38 23.79
C ASP A 60 6.61 9.35 24.69
N CYS A 61 7.97 9.33 24.64
CA CYS A 61 8.80 10.17 25.48
C CYS A 61 9.60 11.24 24.74
N LEU A 62 9.62 11.24 23.40
CA LEU A 62 10.35 12.17 22.53
C LEU A 62 11.89 12.03 22.57
N GLY A 63 12.45 11.17 23.43
CA GLY A 63 13.89 10.91 23.46
C GLY A 63 14.37 10.24 22.16
N PHE A 64 15.57 10.63 21.68
CA PHE A 64 16.17 10.09 20.46
C PHE A 64 16.96 8.82 20.72
N PHE A 65 16.71 7.79 19.92
CA PHE A 65 17.35 6.47 19.98
C PHE A 65 17.75 6.03 18.57
N ASN A 66 18.71 5.13 18.48
CA ASN A 66 19.00 4.46 17.21
C ASN A 66 17.72 3.76 16.71
N GLY A 67 17.36 3.96 15.43
CA GLY A 67 16.14 3.45 14.83
C GLY A 67 15.99 1.93 14.97
N ASP A 68 17.11 1.18 14.91
CA ASP A 68 17.11 -0.27 15.04
C ASP A 68 16.88 -0.73 16.51
N GLU A 69 17.19 0.11 17.49
CA GLU A 69 17.01 -0.16 18.92
C GLU A 69 15.73 0.45 19.52
N LEU A 70 15.07 1.33 18.80
CA LEU A 70 13.87 2.05 19.26
C LEU A 70 12.77 1.11 19.77
N TRP A 71 12.62 -0.07 19.16
CA TRP A 71 11.65 -1.08 19.58
C TRP A 71 11.96 -1.66 20.98
N ARG A 72 13.25 -1.78 21.35
CA ARG A 72 13.67 -2.24 22.68
C ARG A 72 13.34 -1.20 23.73
N HIS A 73 13.61 0.08 23.41
CA HIS A 73 13.20 1.19 24.28
C HIS A 73 11.68 1.26 24.43
N ASN A 74 10.93 1.16 23.33
CA ASN A 74 9.47 1.26 23.38
C ASN A 74 8.81 0.20 24.27
N LYS A 75 9.39 -0.99 24.39
CA LYS A 75 8.92 -2.00 25.36
C LYS A 75 9.07 -1.57 26.82
N ARG A 76 10.06 -0.74 27.13
CA ARG A 76 10.44 -0.33 28.49
C ARG A 76 10.22 1.16 28.76
N CYS A 77 9.64 1.89 27.82
CA CYS A 77 9.43 3.32 27.94
C CYS A 77 8.51 3.63 29.15
N GLN A 78 9.00 4.46 30.07
CA GLN A 78 8.26 4.82 31.29
C GLN A 78 7.11 5.80 31.03
N HIS A 79 7.14 6.49 29.88
CA HIS A 79 6.12 7.47 29.46
C HIS A 79 5.11 6.91 28.47
N LYS A 80 5.00 5.59 28.41
CA LYS A 80 4.15 4.90 27.46
C LYS A 80 2.67 5.17 27.73
N THR A 81 1.97 5.65 26.71
CA THR A 81 0.55 5.98 26.77
C THR A 81 -0.33 4.94 26.05
N THR A 82 0.27 4.06 25.26
CA THR A 82 -0.44 3.10 24.42
C THR A 82 0.18 1.69 24.47
N GLU A 83 -0.59 0.68 24.08
CA GLU A 83 -0.14 -0.71 23.92
C GLU A 83 1.12 -0.86 23.03
N PRO A 84 1.94 -1.93 23.21
CA PRO A 84 3.15 -2.15 22.43
C PRO A 84 2.85 -2.19 20.94
N LYS A 85 3.45 -1.29 20.17
CA LYS A 85 3.25 -1.17 18.72
C LYS A 85 4.16 -2.14 17.95
N LYS A 86 3.69 -2.65 16.81
CA LYS A 86 4.55 -3.41 15.90
C LYS A 86 5.72 -2.54 15.42
N TYR A 87 6.91 -3.11 15.29
CA TYR A 87 8.16 -2.41 14.94
C TYR A 87 8.04 -1.41 13.77
N LYS A 88 7.44 -1.82 12.66
CA LYS A 88 7.27 -0.94 11.49
C LYS A 88 6.39 0.28 11.76
N LYS A 89 5.35 0.14 12.58
CA LYS A 89 4.47 1.24 12.98
C LYS A 89 5.18 2.22 13.91
N LEU A 90 5.98 1.70 14.84
CA LEU A 90 6.77 2.49 15.77
C LEU A 90 7.79 3.39 15.05
N GLN A 91 8.61 2.81 14.15
CA GLN A 91 9.60 3.58 13.39
C GLN A 91 8.99 4.68 12.54
N LEU A 92 7.79 4.42 12.04
CA LEU A 92 7.10 5.40 11.23
C LEU A 92 6.56 6.56 12.06
N GLU A 93 5.87 6.28 13.16
CA GLU A 93 5.40 7.31 14.08
C GLU A 93 6.58 8.17 14.57
N ALA A 94 7.73 7.52 14.84
CA ALA A 94 8.97 8.20 15.17
C ALA A 94 9.46 9.17 14.06
N LYS A 95 9.42 8.73 12.81
CA LYS A 95 9.84 9.54 11.66
C LYS A 95 8.94 10.74 11.40
N LEU A 96 7.66 10.63 11.73
CA LEU A 96 6.73 11.75 11.60
C LEU A 96 6.96 12.87 12.58
N LEU A 97 7.63 12.58 13.68
CA LEU A 97 8.02 13.60 14.65
C LEU A 97 9.26 14.37 14.19
N LEU A 98 9.90 13.99 13.08
CA LEU A 98 11.05 14.73 12.55
C LEU A 98 10.60 16.00 11.81
N PRO A 99 11.34 17.11 11.89
CA PRO A 99 10.95 18.42 11.36
C PRO A 99 10.77 18.43 9.85
N THR A 100 11.50 17.60 9.12
CA THR A 100 11.35 17.41 7.66
C THR A 100 9.98 16.87 7.26
N VAL A 101 9.22 16.33 8.22
CA VAL A 101 7.86 15.82 8.01
C VAL A 101 6.82 16.77 8.61
N SER A 102 7.18 17.52 9.65
CA SER A 102 6.25 18.36 10.45
C SER A 102 5.72 19.59 9.70
N THR A 103 6.45 20.13 8.71
CA THR A 103 6.02 21.30 7.95
C THR A 103 4.89 21.02 6.97
N SER A 104 4.65 19.75 6.61
CA SER A 104 3.60 19.36 5.68
C SER A 104 2.46 18.53 6.32
N THR A 105 2.59 18.12 7.57
CA THR A 105 1.67 17.16 8.22
C THR A 105 0.36 17.77 8.73
N ALA A 106 0.23 19.07 8.83
CA ALA A 106 -1.01 19.72 9.29
C ALA A 106 -2.23 19.46 8.35
N GLU A 107 -1.99 19.06 7.10
CA GLU A 107 -3.03 18.79 6.10
C GLU A 107 -3.05 17.34 5.58
N VAL A 108 -2.22 16.43 6.13
CA VAL A 108 -2.20 15.05 5.65
C VAL A 108 -3.41 14.30 6.22
N ASP A 109 -4.19 13.72 5.33
CA ASP A 109 -5.30 12.86 5.68
C ASP A 109 -4.84 11.71 6.59
N LYS A 110 -5.46 11.59 7.77
CA LYS A 110 -5.16 10.55 8.77
C LYS A 110 -5.28 9.13 8.20
N GLU A 111 -6.18 8.92 7.25
CA GLU A 111 -6.36 7.63 6.59
C GLU A 111 -5.23 7.31 5.62
N LEU A 112 -4.82 8.28 4.79
CA LEU A 112 -3.65 8.12 3.91
C LEU A 112 -2.41 7.81 4.75
N PHE A 113 -2.25 8.53 5.85
CA PHE A 113 -1.14 8.34 6.75
C PHE A 113 -1.07 6.91 7.27
N SER A 114 -2.13 6.45 7.96
CA SER A 114 -2.14 5.16 8.67
C SER A 114 -2.10 3.95 7.72
N ASN A 115 -2.73 4.04 6.54
CA ASN A 115 -2.89 2.91 5.63
C ASN A 115 -1.84 2.85 4.51
N VAL A 116 -1.26 3.99 4.11
CA VAL A 116 -0.35 4.06 2.97
C VAL A 116 1.05 4.51 3.40
N LEU A 117 1.19 5.73 3.92
CA LEU A 117 2.52 6.29 4.24
C LEU A 117 3.23 5.47 5.30
N ALA A 118 2.45 4.93 6.24
CA ALA A 118 2.88 4.04 7.31
C ALA A 118 3.61 2.79 6.84
N VAL A 119 3.20 2.27 5.71
CA VAL A 119 3.62 0.94 5.21
C VAL A 119 4.66 1.07 4.09
N MET A 120 4.87 2.28 3.55
CA MET A 120 5.87 2.53 2.50
C MET A 120 7.28 2.21 2.99
N LYS A 121 8.11 1.70 2.07
CA LYS A 121 9.52 1.47 2.35
C LYS A 121 10.21 2.75 2.78
N ASN A 122 11.34 2.60 3.45
CA ASN A 122 12.15 3.72 3.88
C ASN A 122 13.31 3.92 2.90
N ASP A 123 13.00 4.47 1.74
CA ASP A 123 13.95 4.79 0.68
C ASP A 123 13.76 6.25 0.21
N SER A 124 14.66 6.77 -0.59
CA SER A 124 14.63 8.14 -1.12
C SER A 124 13.35 8.44 -1.91
N ILE A 125 12.86 7.47 -2.67
CA ILE A 125 11.63 7.61 -3.47
C ILE A 125 10.40 7.75 -2.56
N SER A 126 10.30 6.91 -1.55
CA SER A 126 9.20 6.99 -0.58
C SER A 126 9.29 8.26 0.28
N SER A 127 10.51 8.72 0.59
CA SER A 127 10.73 10.02 1.25
C SER A 127 10.18 11.14 0.38
N LEU A 128 10.55 11.20 -0.88
CA LEU A 128 10.04 12.21 -1.82
C LEU A 128 8.53 12.16 -1.96
N ALA A 129 7.93 10.96 -2.03
CA ALA A 129 6.47 10.80 -2.10
C ALA A 129 5.74 11.32 -0.85
N ARG A 130 6.39 11.28 0.33
CA ARG A 130 5.83 11.78 1.59
C ARG A 130 5.95 13.30 1.76
N HIS A 131 6.85 13.96 1.02
CA HIS A 131 7.10 15.39 1.16
C HIS A 131 6.41 16.24 0.08
N ASP A 132 6.14 15.69 -1.09
CA ASP A 132 5.50 16.43 -2.16
C ASP A 132 3.98 16.56 -1.93
N GLN A 133 3.51 17.80 -1.85
CA GLN A 133 2.11 18.14 -1.55
C GLN A 133 1.12 17.63 -2.60
N VAL A 134 1.51 17.65 -3.87
CA VAL A 134 0.64 17.17 -4.95
C VAL A 134 0.52 15.65 -4.90
N ILE A 135 1.63 14.95 -4.62
CA ILE A 135 1.64 13.50 -4.50
C ILE A 135 0.82 13.07 -3.27
N LEU A 136 0.89 13.79 -2.15
CA LEU A 136 0.09 13.52 -0.96
C LEU A 136 -1.41 13.69 -1.24
N LYS A 137 -1.81 14.82 -1.81
CA LYS A 137 -3.21 15.09 -2.17
C LYS A 137 -3.74 14.09 -3.22
N PHE A 138 -2.90 13.71 -4.18
CA PHE A 138 -3.21 12.66 -5.15
C PHE A 138 -3.42 11.31 -4.46
N GLY A 139 -2.53 10.94 -3.52
CA GLY A 139 -2.65 9.71 -2.74
C GLY A 139 -3.95 9.63 -1.93
N ALA A 140 -4.31 10.72 -1.24
CA ALA A 140 -5.56 10.83 -0.49
C ALA A 140 -6.78 10.67 -1.41
N ALA A 141 -6.83 11.38 -2.54
CA ALA A 141 -7.94 11.30 -3.49
C ALA A 141 -8.09 9.91 -4.14
N ILE A 142 -7.00 9.16 -4.31
CA ILE A 142 -7.09 7.77 -4.80
C ILE A 142 -7.54 6.84 -3.67
N LEU A 143 -7.00 6.99 -2.46
CA LEU A 143 -7.37 6.14 -1.33
C LEU A 143 -8.87 6.23 -1.01
N GLU A 144 -9.42 7.43 -1.04
CA GLU A 144 -10.85 7.67 -0.91
C GLU A 144 -11.67 6.89 -1.96
N LYS A 145 -11.20 6.89 -3.21
CA LYS A 145 -11.87 6.19 -4.32
C LYS A 145 -11.77 4.66 -4.23
N VAL A 146 -10.59 4.11 -3.90
CA VAL A 146 -10.33 2.65 -4.00
C VAL A 146 -10.44 1.92 -2.68
N GLY A 147 -10.51 2.65 -1.57
CA GLY A 147 -10.63 2.11 -0.22
C GLY A 147 -9.33 1.53 0.36
N LYS A 148 -9.34 1.32 1.67
CA LYS A 148 -8.17 0.88 2.47
C LYS A 148 -7.59 -0.48 2.05
N LYS A 149 -8.40 -1.38 1.54
CA LYS A 149 -7.95 -2.70 1.04
C LYS A 149 -6.93 -2.59 -0.11
N ASN A 150 -6.92 -1.46 -0.82
CA ASN A 150 -6.04 -1.19 -1.96
C ASN A 150 -4.85 -0.25 -1.63
N SER A 151 -4.45 -0.14 -0.37
CA SER A 151 -3.36 0.75 0.08
C SER A 151 -2.04 0.51 -0.66
N ASN A 152 -1.70 -0.74 -1.00
CA ASN A 152 -0.52 -1.07 -1.81
C ASN A 152 -0.58 -0.45 -3.22
N TYR A 153 -1.75 -0.43 -3.84
CA TYR A 153 -1.94 0.20 -5.14
C TYR A 153 -1.69 1.71 -5.05
N VAL A 154 -2.24 2.37 -4.01
CA VAL A 154 -2.03 3.81 -3.78
C VAL A 154 -0.55 4.11 -3.58
N SER A 155 0.12 3.35 -2.70
CA SER A 155 1.57 3.46 -2.44
C SER A 155 2.39 3.34 -3.73
N GLN A 156 2.11 2.33 -4.56
CA GLN A 156 2.80 2.16 -5.84
C GLN A 156 2.61 3.36 -6.78
N ARG A 157 1.40 3.91 -6.86
CA ARG A 157 1.09 5.08 -7.71
C ARG A 157 1.84 6.33 -7.23
N MET A 158 1.89 6.56 -5.92
CA MET A 158 2.65 7.66 -5.33
C MET A 158 4.16 7.52 -5.60
N CYS A 159 4.72 6.31 -5.41
CA CYS A 159 6.13 6.04 -5.74
C CYS A 159 6.45 6.20 -7.24
N GLN A 160 5.52 5.90 -8.15
CA GLN A 160 5.70 6.13 -9.57
C GLN A 160 5.81 7.63 -9.89
N LEU A 161 4.98 8.48 -9.27
CA LEU A 161 5.07 9.92 -9.39
C LEU A 161 6.35 10.49 -8.77
N ALA A 162 6.79 9.95 -7.62
CA ALA A 162 8.04 10.37 -7.00
C ALA A 162 9.25 10.05 -7.88
N ARG A 163 9.29 8.87 -8.56
CA ARG A 163 10.33 8.57 -9.55
C ARG A 163 10.31 9.54 -10.73
N LEU A 164 9.10 9.88 -11.22
CA LEU A 164 8.97 10.89 -12.28
C LEU A 164 9.51 12.24 -11.82
N LEU A 165 9.17 12.67 -10.60
CA LEU A 165 9.66 13.93 -10.04
C LEU A 165 11.18 13.93 -9.89
N THR A 166 11.80 12.79 -9.54
CA THR A 166 13.28 12.67 -9.50
C THR A 166 13.91 12.93 -10.88
N VAL A 167 13.32 12.35 -11.94
CA VAL A 167 13.81 12.57 -13.31
C VAL A 167 13.59 14.03 -13.73
N LEU A 168 12.43 14.61 -13.44
CA LEU A 168 12.12 16.01 -13.75
C LEU A 168 13.09 16.98 -13.07
N ARG A 169 13.39 16.77 -11.78
CA ARG A 169 14.38 17.58 -11.04
C ARG A 169 15.76 17.48 -11.63
N ALA A 170 16.17 16.28 -12.06
CA ALA A 170 17.48 16.08 -12.70
C ALA A 170 17.57 16.81 -14.05
N ARG A 171 16.51 16.83 -14.85
CA ARG A 171 16.45 17.49 -16.16
C ARG A 171 16.41 19.01 -16.05
N SER A 172 15.56 19.53 -15.15
CA SER A 172 15.38 20.99 -14.94
C SER A 172 16.48 21.62 -14.10
N GLN A 173 17.34 20.82 -13.47
CA GLN A 173 18.34 21.24 -12.47
C GLN A 173 17.72 21.93 -11.22
N GLU A 174 16.41 21.85 -11.06
CA GLU A 174 15.65 22.40 -9.92
C GLU A 174 15.51 21.34 -8.81
N LYS A 175 16.48 21.23 -7.90
CA LYS A 175 16.54 20.15 -6.89
C LYS A 175 15.35 20.13 -5.93
N ASP A 176 14.76 21.29 -5.63
CA ASP A 176 13.71 21.44 -4.64
C ASP A 176 12.30 21.64 -5.24
N ALA A 177 12.19 21.64 -6.57
CA ALA A 177 10.91 21.84 -7.25
C ALA A 177 9.91 20.74 -6.87
N GLY A 178 8.68 21.13 -6.46
CA GLY A 178 7.57 20.20 -6.27
C GLY A 178 6.90 19.81 -7.59
N LEU A 179 6.05 18.80 -7.57
CA LEU A 179 5.35 18.34 -8.76
C LEU A 179 4.39 19.40 -9.33
N ASP A 180 3.92 20.34 -8.50
CA ASP A 180 3.07 21.47 -8.91
C ASP A 180 3.77 22.42 -9.88
N SER A 181 5.09 22.62 -9.75
CA SER A 181 5.88 23.48 -10.65
C SER A 181 5.97 22.91 -12.07
N PHE A 182 5.79 21.61 -12.23
CA PHE A 182 5.77 20.93 -13.53
C PHE A 182 4.36 20.84 -14.16
N VAL A 183 3.34 21.31 -13.45
CA VAL A 183 2.00 21.49 -14.02
C VAL A 183 1.93 22.87 -14.69
N ASP A 184 2.72 23.02 -15.74
CA ASP A 184 2.83 24.22 -16.55
C ASP A 184 2.98 23.87 -18.03
N THR A 185 2.37 24.64 -18.93
CA THR A 185 2.48 24.42 -20.37
C THR A 185 3.89 24.56 -20.91
N SER A 186 4.71 25.45 -20.32
CA SER A 186 6.11 25.65 -20.68
C SER A 186 7.00 24.45 -20.35
N LYS A 187 6.63 23.64 -19.37
CA LYS A 187 7.35 22.43 -18.92
C LYS A 187 6.74 21.12 -19.47
N PHE A 188 5.77 21.22 -20.37
CA PHE A 188 5.05 20.04 -20.88
C PHE A 188 5.95 19.10 -21.68
N ASP A 189 6.81 19.63 -22.55
CA ASP A 189 7.71 18.80 -23.34
C ASP A 189 8.78 18.12 -22.48
N ASP A 190 9.32 18.80 -21.47
CA ASP A 190 10.20 18.20 -20.47
C ASP A 190 9.54 17.05 -19.72
N LEU A 191 8.26 17.21 -19.37
CA LEU A 191 7.47 16.16 -18.74
C LEU A 191 7.29 14.95 -19.66
N VAL A 192 7.02 15.17 -20.95
CA VAL A 192 6.92 14.10 -21.96
C VAL A 192 8.24 13.34 -22.07
N GLU A 193 9.35 14.05 -22.19
CA GLU A 193 10.68 13.44 -22.28
C GLU A 193 11.06 12.69 -21.00
N ALA A 194 10.77 13.23 -19.82
CA ALA A 194 10.99 12.55 -18.55
C ALA A 194 10.19 11.22 -18.44
N VAL A 195 8.98 11.20 -18.97
CA VAL A 195 8.17 9.96 -19.03
C VAL A 195 8.74 8.96 -20.02
N LYS A 196 9.20 9.41 -21.20
CA LYS A 196 9.88 8.55 -22.17
C LYS A 196 11.14 7.90 -21.58
N GLU A 197 11.97 8.69 -20.92
CA GLU A 197 13.19 8.25 -20.23
C GLU A 197 12.85 7.20 -19.16
N LEU A 198 11.93 7.50 -18.25
CA LEU A 198 11.54 6.63 -17.16
C LEU A 198 10.92 5.31 -17.67
N CYS A 199 10.22 5.35 -18.78
CA CYS A 199 9.59 4.18 -19.40
C CYS A 199 10.49 3.48 -20.42
N ARG A 200 11.71 3.99 -20.66
CA ARG A 200 12.70 3.45 -21.62
C ARG A 200 12.11 3.33 -23.03
N PHE A 201 11.64 4.47 -23.56
CA PHE A 201 11.24 4.56 -24.95
C PHE A 201 12.48 4.47 -25.85
N ASN A 202 12.44 3.58 -26.84
CA ASN A 202 13.49 3.53 -27.85
C ASN A 202 13.12 4.51 -28.98
N GLU A 203 14.02 5.43 -29.32
CA GLU A 203 13.79 6.40 -30.39
C GLU A 203 13.91 5.77 -31.78
N GLU A 204 14.78 4.76 -31.94
CA GLU A 204 15.01 4.06 -33.21
C GLU A 204 13.88 3.11 -33.57
N SER A 205 13.18 2.53 -32.57
CA SER A 205 12.08 1.60 -32.77
C SER A 205 10.78 2.10 -32.12
N ARG A 206 9.79 2.44 -32.95
CA ARG A 206 8.48 2.90 -32.46
C ARG A 206 7.76 1.90 -31.55
N LEU A 207 8.06 0.61 -31.69
CA LEU A 207 7.37 -0.47 -30.99
C LEU A 207 8.13 -0.91 -29.73
N ASP A 208 9.40 -0.53 -29.60
CA ASP A 208 10.20 -0.94 -28.46
C ASP A 208 10.13 0.08 -27.31
N ILE A 209 9.32 -0.24 -26.33
CA ILE A 209 9.16 0.49 -25.10
C ILE A 209 9.39 -0.48 -23.93
N GLY A 210 10.32 -0.17 -23.05
CA GLY A 210 10.66 -1.06 -21.93
C GLY A 210 9.50 -1.30 -20.99
N ILE A 211 8.87 -0.24 -20.47
CA ILE A 211 7.80 -0.36 -19.45
C ILE A 211 6.50 0.31 -19.93
N ARG A 212 5.82 -0.29 -20.92
CA ARG A 212 4.62 0.25 -21.58
C ARG A 212 3.49 0.59 -20.63
N SER A 213 3.19 -0.32 -19.70
CA SER A 213 2.10 -0.14 -18.74
C SER A 213 2.37 1.00 -17.76
N LEU A 214 3.64 1.34 -17.50
CA LEU A 214 4.00 2.47 -16.66
C LEU A 214 3.68 3.79 -17.35
N ALA A 215 3.97 3.92 -18.65
CA ALA A 215 3.66 5.12 -19.43
C ALA A 215 2.17 5.45 -19.38
N LEU A 216 1.29 4.46 -19.58
CA LEU A 216 -0.15 4.65 -19.47
C LEU A 216 -0.59 5.01 -18.03
N LYS A 217 -0.02 4.35 -17.03
CA LYS A 217 -0.30 4.65 -15.62
C LYS A 217 0.13 6.06 -15.25
N LEU A 218 1.31 6.50 -15.69
CA LEU A 218 1.79 7.86 -15.45
C LEU A 218 0.89 8.90 -16.10
N GLY A 219 0.44 8.68 -17.34
CA GLY A 219 -0.50 9.60 -18.00
C GLY A 219 -1.75 9.85 -17.17
N HIS A 220 -2.40 8.79 -16.68
CA HIS A 220 -3.55 8.93 -15.79
C HIS A 220 -3.21 9.64 -14.47
N SER A 221 -2.03 9.38 -13.90
CA SER A 221 -1.61 10.02 -12.65
C SER A 221 -1.31 11.51 -12.83
N ILE A 222 -0.60 11.88 -13.90
CA ILE A 222 -0.25 13.27 -14.22
C ILE A 222 -1.51 14.09 -14.43
N LYS A 223 -2.46 13.59 -15.26
CA LYS A 223 -3.75 14.26 -15.46
C LYS A 223 -4.48 14.47 -14.12
N ARG A 224 -4.48 13.45 -13.24
CA ARG A 224 -5.10 13.58 -11.92
C ARG A 224 -4.36 14.57 -11.02
N CYS A 225 -3.03 14.62 -11.06
CA CYS A 225 -2.24 15.61 -10.34
C CYS A 225 -2.55 17.03 -10.82
N ALA A 226 -2.66 17.26 -12.12
CA ALA A 226 -3.06 18.56 -12.67
C ALA A 226 -4.45 18.98 -12.19
N GLN A 227 -5.41 18.05 -12.10
CA GLN A 227 -6.72 18.30 -11.51
C GLN A 227 -6.62 18.65 -10.02
N VAL A 228 -5.75 17.96 -9.26
CA VAL A 228 -5.51 18.27 -7.83
C VAL A 228 -4.94 19.67 -7.67
N VAL A 229 -3.97 20.07 -8.50
CA VAL A 229 -3.41 21.44 -8.51
C VAL A 229 -4.51 22.47 -8.81
N LYS A 230 -5.31 22.22 -9.85
CA LYS A 230 -6.45 23.10 -10.21
C LYS A 230 -7.44 23.23 -9.04
N CYS A 231 -7.84 22.12 -8.42
CA CYS A 231 -8.77 22.13 -7.28
C CYS A 231 -8.17 22.85 -6.05
N SER A 232 -6.87 22.73 -5.82
CA SER A 232 -6.18 23.47 -4.75
C SER A 232 -6.20 24.98 -5.04
N ALA A 233 -5.91 25.39 -6.28
CA ALA A 233 -5.97 26.79 -6.71
C ALA A 233 -7.39 27.38 -6.61
N LEU A 234 -8.42 26.59 -6.94
CA LEU A 234 -9.82 26.99 -6.77
C LEU A 234 -10.17 27.25 -5.29
N ARG A 235 -9.74 26.37 -4.38
CA ARG A 235 -9.99 26.55 -2.94
C ARG A 235 -9.29 27.77 -2.37
N SER A 236 -8.07 28.06 -2.84
CA SER A 236 -7.30 29.25 -2.44
C SER A 236 -7.65 30.51 -3.24
N LYS A 237 -8.64 30.45 -4.15
CA LYS A 237 -9.04 31.56 -5.03
C LYS A 237 -7.88 32.17 -5.84
N ASN A 238 -6.89 31.33 -6.19
CA ASN A 238 -5.73 31.75 -7.00
C ASN A 238 -6.05 31.64 -8.49
N GLU A 239 -6.54 32.74 -9.08
CA GLU A 239 -6.92 32.76 -10.47
C GLU A 239 -5.79 32.40 -11.45
N ASN A 240 -4.56 32.84 -11.17
CA ASN A 240 -3.40 32.51 -12.01
C ASN A 240 -3.10 30.99 -11.97
N GLY A 241 -3.17 30.38 -10.78
CA GLY A 241 -3.02 28.95 -10.61
C GLY A 241 -4.11 28.14 -11.33
N ILE A 242 -5.36 28.64 -11.30
CA ILE A 242 -6.49 28.02 -12.01
C ILE A 242 -6.25 28.05 -13.52
N LYS A 243 -5.90 29.23 -14.07
CA LYS A 243 -5.63 29.43 -15.50
C LYS A 243 -4.45 28.53 -15.96
N ARG A 244 -3.36 28.52 -15.20
CA ARG A 244 -2.16 27.68 -15.49
C ARG A 244 -2.52 26.21 -15.57
N ALA A 245 -3.15 25.67 -14.53
CA ALA A 245 -3.52 24.25 -14.47
C ALA A 245 -4.55 23.87 -15.54
N LYS A 246 -5.51 24.77 -15.88
CA LYS A 246 -6.47 24.54 -16.95
C LYS A 246 -5.77 24.43 -18.31
N ARG A 247 -4.92 25.41 -18.66
CA ARG A 247 -4.14 25.39 -19.92
C ARG A 247 -3.29 24.13 -20.04
N PHE A 248 -2.67 23.71 -18.93
CA PHE A 248 -1.89 22.45 -18.91
C PHE A 248 -2.77 21.24 -19.19
N ILE A 249 -3.96 21.15 -18.59
CA ILE A 249 -4.90 20.04 -18.84
C ILE A 249 -5.34 20.02 -20.30
N ASP A 250 -5.67 21.18 -20.87
CA ASP A 250 -6.11 21.32 -22.26
C ASP A 250 -4.99 20.85 -23.23
N LEU A 251 -3.74 21.26 -22.98
CA LEU A 251 -2.58 20.81 -23.76
C LEU A 251 -2.33 19.32 -23.60
N PHE A 252 -2.42 18.82 -22.36
CA PHE A 252 -2.25 17.39 -22.06
C PHE A 252 -3.29 16.53 -22.81
N GLU A 253 -4.54 16.93 -22.84
CA GLU A 253 -5.61 16.21 -23.55
C GLU A 253 -5.41 16.21 -25.06
N SER A 254 -4.88 17.28 -25.60
CA SER A 254 -4.60 17.46 -27.02
C SER A 254 -3.43 16.58 -27.49
N GLU A 255 -2.31 16.56 -26.76
CA GLU A 255 -1.05 16.01 -27.26
C GLU A 255 -0.59 14.69 -26.63
N TRP A 256 -1.00 14.41 -25.39
CA TRP A 256 -0.49 13.23 -24.67
C TRP A 256 -0.75 11.91 -25.38
N THR A 257 -1.91 11.78 -26.01
CA THR A 257 -2.29 10.55 -26.69
C THR A 257 -1.35 10.26 -27.86
N SER A 258 -1.02 11.27 -28.66
CA SER A 258 -0.13 11.14 -29.82
C SER A 258 1.33 10.91 -29.39
N LYS A 259 1.80 11.63 -28.36
CA LYS A 259 3.19 11.59 -27.90
C LYS A 259 3.53 10.30 -27.11
N ILE A 260 2.59 9.77 -26.29
CA ILE A 260 2.84 8.70 -25.34
C ILE A 260 1.88 7.50 -25.46
N SER A 261 0.55 7.76 -25.32
CA SER A 261 -0.43 6.67 -25.11
C SER A 261 -0.57 5.78 -26.32
N SER A 262 -0.66 6.34 -27.52
CA SER A 262 -0.84 5.62 -28.77
C SER A 262 0.32 4.62 -29.01
N ARG A 263 1.57 5.09 -28.88
CA ARG A 263 2.75 4.21 -29.00
C ARG A 263 2.76 3.10 -27.96
N SER A 264 2.42 3.43 -26.72
CA SER A 264 2.38 2.46 -25.60
C SER A 264 1.33 1.37 -25.83
N LEU A 265 0.15 1.74 -26.33
CA LEU A 265 -0.95 0.80 -26.65
C LEU A 265 -0.60 -0.10 -27.82
N THR A 266 -0.04 0.46 -28.90
CA THR A 266 0.40 -0.32 -30.06
C THR A 266 1.47 -1.33 -29.67
N SER A 267 2.47 -0.91 -28.91
CA SER A 267 3.53 -1.80 -28.40
C SER A 267 3.01 -2.89 -27.46
N LEU A 268 1.97 -2.62 -26.66
CA LEU A 268 1.29 -3.63 -25.85
C LEU A 268 0.51 -4.63 -26.71
N GLY A 269 -0.17 -4.15 -27.76
CA GLY A 269 -0.92 -4.97 -28.69
C GLY A 269 -0.01 -5.96 -29.44
N SER A 270 1.08 -5.46 -30.02
CA SER A 270 2.05 -6.29 -30.76
C SER A 270 2.63 -7.44 -29.93
N LYS A 271 2.96 -7.18 -28.63
CA LYS A 271 3.45 -8.25 -27.75
C LYS A 271 2.39 -9.31 -27.40
N LYS A 272 1.12 -8.92 -27.38
CA LYS A 272 0.05 -9.90 -27.15
C LYS A 272 -0.18 -10.80 -28.35
N GLN A 273 -0.09 -10.24 -29.57
CA GLN A 273 -0.30 -11.00 -30.82
C GLN A 273 0.75 -12.08 -31.03
N ASN A 274 1.99 -11.84 -30.60
CA ASN A 274 3.11 -12.77 -30.78
C ASN A 274 3.35 -13.70 -29.58
N LYS A 275 2.43 -13.72 -28.62
CA LYS A 275 2.57 -14.59 -27.44
C LYS A 275 1.88 -15.92 -27.72
N VAL A 276 2.66 -17.00 -27.71
CA VAL A 276 2.10 -18.35 -27.70
C VAL A 276 1.38 -18.55 -26.37
N ASP A 277 0.06 -18.71 -26.43
CA ASP A 277 -0.72 -19.04 -25.23
C ASP A 277 -0.60 -20.56 -24.97
N TYR A 278 0.25 -20.90 -24.01
CA TYR A 278 0.29 -22.27 -23.48
C TYR A 278 -0.96 -22.49 -22.62
N LEU A 279 -1.94 -23.19 -23.21
CA LEU A 279 -3.08 -23.67 -22.43
C LEU A 279 -2.64 -24.91 -21.65
N PRO A 280 -2.93 -24.99 -20.34
CA PRO A 280 -2.67 -26.20 -19.58
C PRO A 280 -3.50 -27.35 -20.12
N LEU A 281 -2.89 -28.54 -20.22
CA LEU A 281 -3.60 -29.75 -20.63
C LEU A 281 -4.66 -30.16 -19.60
N ALA A 282 -5.69 -30.84 -20.05
CA ALA A 282 -6.75 -31.32 -19.13
C ALA A 282 -6.19 -32.24 -18.03
N GLU A 283 -5.15 -33.01 -18.36
CA GLU A 283 -4.43 -33.91 -17.46
C GLU A 283 -3.71 -33.12 -16.36
N ASP A 284 -3.04 -32.00 -16.72
CA ASP A 284 -2.36 -31.12 -15.76
C ASP A 284 -3.35 -30.52 -14.78
N LEU A 285 -4.51 -30.07 -15.26
CA LEU A 285 -5.57 -29.52 -14.43
C LEU A 285 -6.17 -30.56 -13.48
N THR A 286 -6.33 -31.79 -13.98
CA THR A 286 -6.83 -32.92 -13.18
C THR A 286 -5.81 -33.32 -12.11
N SER A 287 -4.55 -33.41 -12.47
CA SER A 287 -3.44 -33.69 -11.53
C SER A 287 -3.35 -32.63 -10.44
N LEU A 288 -3.37 -31.35 -10.83
CA LEU A 288 -3.36 -30.24 -9.86
C LEU A 288 -4.59 -30.28 -8.95
N LYS A 289 -5.78 -30.54 -9.49
CA LYS A 289 -7.01 -30.68 -8.71
C LYS A 289 -6.87 -31.79 -7.67
N ASN A 290 -6.45 -32.97 -8.07
CA ASN A 290 -6.32 -34.13 -7.20
C ASN A 290 -5.28 -33.89 -6.09
N HIS A 291 -4.15 -33.24 -6.44
CA HIS A 291 -3.14 -32.83 -5.46
C HIS A 291 -3.70 -31.86 -4.42
N LEU A 292 -4.45 -30.85 -4.85
CA LEU A 292 -5.06 -29.87 -3.92
C LEU A 292 -6.11 -30.52 -3.03
N ASP A 293 -6.96 -31.38 -3.58
CA ASP A 293 -8.02 -32.06 -2.84
C ASP A 293 -7.40 -32.98 -1.75
N SER A 294 -6.42 -33.81 -2.10
CA SER A 294 -5.70 -34.71 -1.16
C SER A 294 -4.97 -33.91 -0.07
N LYS A 295 -4.32 -32.80 -0.44
CA LYS A 295 -3.62 -31.93 0.52
C LYS A 295 -4.59 -31.24 1.48
N MET A 296 -5.75 -30.80 1.01
CA MET A 296 -6.78 -30.19 1.83
C MET A 296 -7.38 -31.20 2.83
N GLU A 297 -7.66 -32.43 2.39
CA GLU A 297 -8.16 -33.50 3.24
C GLU A 297 -7.16 -33.85 4.36
N SER A 298 -5.88 -34.03 4.00
CA SER A 298 -4.81 -34.33 4.97
C SER A 298 -4.65 -33.23 6.01
N LEU A 299 -4.60 -31.94 5.58
CA LEU A 299 -4.45 -30.80 6.48
C LEU A 299 -5.69 -30.57 7.34
N SER A 300 -6.89 -30.77 6.79
CA SER A 300 -8.15 -30.66 7.53
C SER A 300 -8.23 -31.73 8.62
N SER A 301 -7.89 -32.98 8.31
CA SER A 301 -7.88 -34.09 9.28
C SER A 301 -6.85 -33.83 10.39
N ALA A 302 -5.64 -33.37 10.04
CA ALA A 302 -4.59 -33.04 11.00
C ALA A 302 -4.99 -31.91 11.95
N LEU A 303 -5.70 -30.88 11.45
CA LEU A 303 -6.18 -29.77 12.27
C LEU A 303 -7.40 -30.15 13.13
N SER A 304 -8.24 -31.07 12.67
CA SER A 304 -9.41 -31.55 13.42
C SER A 304 -9.06 -32.53 14.54
N SER A 305 -7.98 -33.32 14.37
CA SER A 305 -7.52 -34.29 15.36
C SER A 305 -6.52 -33.73 16.39
N ALA A 306 -6.08 -32.47 16.22
CA ALA A 306 -5.11 -31.86 17.14
C ALA A 306 -5.79 -31.45 18.47
N GLU A 307 -5.38 -32.07 19.56
CA GLU A 307 -5.68 -31.60 20.91
C GLU A 307 -4.65 -30.55 21.31
N GLY A 308 -4.99 -29.24 21.13
CA GLY A 308 -4.08 -28.15 21.52
C GLY A 308 -4.24 -26.90 20.67
N PRO A 309 -3.32 -25.91 20.82
CA PRO A 309 -3.39 -24.68 20.04
C PRO A 309 -3.20 -24.96 18.55
N VAL A 310 -3.99 -24.29 17.72
CA VAL A 310 -3.99 -24.44 16.26
C VAL A 310 -2.57 -24.20 15.70
N ASN A 311 -2.06 -25.15 14.94
CA ASN A 311 -0.80 -24.98 14.22
C ASN A 311 -1.00 -24.01 13.07
N VAL A 312 -0.43 -22.78 13.22
CA VAL A 312 -0.58 -21.66 12.30
C VAL A 312 -0.06 -22.00 10.91
N GLU A 313 0.98 -22.82 10.80
CA GLU A 313 1.55 -23.24 9.51
C GLU A 313 0.61 -24.18 8.75
N GLN A 314 0.08 -25.19 9.43
CA GLN A 314 -0.90 -26.12 8.85
C GLN A 314 -2.17 -25.38 8.42
N TRP A 315 -2.68 -24.48 9.27
CA TRP A 315 -3.82 -23.64 8.94
C TRP A 315 -3.54 -22.75 7.72
N SER A 316 -2.37 -22.11 7.66
CA SER A 316 -1.97 -21.28 6.51
C SER A 316 -1.88 -22.10 5.21
N ASN A 317 -1.35 -23.32 5.30
CA ASN A 317 -1.25 -24.21 4.13
C ASN A 317 -2.63 -24.71 3.68
N LEU A 318 -3.54 -25.02 4.61
CA LEU A 318 -4.94 -25.34 4.28
C LEU A 318 -5.64 -24.16 3.59
N ALA A 319 -5.51 -22.96 4.15
CA ALA A 319 -6.09 -21.74 3.55
C ALA A 319 -5.56 -21.48 2.13
N LYS A 320 -4.25 -21.61 1.90
CA LYS A 320 -3.64 -21.47 0.57
C LYS A 320 -4.16 -22.52 -0.41
N SER A 321 -4.25 -23.78 0.01
CA SER A 321 -4.74 -24.88 -0.84
C SER A 321 -6.21 -24.66 -1.21
N THR A 322 -7.04 -24.26 -0.25
CA THR A 322 -8.46 -23.94 -0.46
C THR A 322 -8.64 -22.77 -1.43
N LEU A 323 -7.90 -21.67 -1.25
CA LEU A 323 -7.92 -20.54 -2.18
C LEU A 323 -7.50 -20.96 -3.59
N SER A 324 -6.43 -21.73 -3.71
CA SER A 324 -5.98 -22.24 -5.02
C SER A 324 -7.05 -23.12 -5.69
N ARG A 325 -7.74 -23.94 -4.90
CA ARG A 325 -8.83 -24.81 -5.38
C ARG A 325 -10.04 -24.02 -5.88
N ILE A 326 -10.40 -22.92 -5.16
CA ILE A 326 -11.48 -22.03 -5.57
C ILE A 326 -11.12 -21.29 -6.86
N ILE A 327 -9.88 -20.80 -6.99
CA ILE A 327 -9.39 -20.12 -8.20
C ILE A 327 -9.43 -21.07 -9.41
N LEU A 328 -8.93 -22.30 -9.24
CA LEU A 328 -8.94 -23.34 -10.27
C LEU A 328 -10.36 -23.68 -10.72
N PHE A 329 -11.29 -23.82 -9.77
CA PHE A 329 -12.69 -24.12 -10.04
C PHE A 329 -13.40 -23.00 -10.81
N ASN A 330 -13.33 -21.79 -10.30
CA ASN A 330 -14.01 -20.63 -10.88
C ASN A 330 -13.38 -20.14 -12.18
N LYS A 331 -12.15 -20.57 -12.51
CA LYS A 331 -11.37 -20.05 -13.64
C LYS A 331 -11.30 -18.51 -13.65
N ARG A 332 -11.36 -17.91 -12.46
CA ARG A 332 -11.40 -16.46 -12.24
C ARG A 332 -10.06 -15.92 -11.77
N ARG A 333 -9.95 -14.59 -11.75
CA ARG A 333 -8.73 -13.91 -11.25
C ARG A 333 -8.60 -14.12 -9.75
N SER A 334 -7.36 -14.32 -9.27
CA SER A 334 -7.05 -14.49 -7.85
C SER A 334 -7.54 -13.34 -6.96
N GLY A 335 -7.61 -12.12 -7.50
CA GLY A 335 -8.12 -10.96 -6.78
C GLY A 335 -9.60 -11.06 -6.40
N GLU A 336 -10.42 -11.71 -7.23
CA GLU A 336 -11.85 -11.92 -6.95
C GLU A 336 -12.02 -12.87 -5.76
N THR A 337 -11.22 -13.94 -5.71
CA THR A 337 -11.23 -14.88 -4.58
C THR A 337 -10.69 -14.24 -3.29
N ALA A 338 -9.67 -13.37 -3.41
CA ALA A 338 -9.08 -12.67 -2.26
C ALA A 338 -10.05 -11.66 -1.59
N THR A 339 -11.07 -11.20 -2.30
CA THR A 339 -12.09 -10.28 -1.75
C THR A 339 -13.32 -11.00 -1.19
N LEU A 340 -13.39 -12.34 -1.30
CA LEU A 340 -14.49 -13.13 -0.76
C LEU A 340 -14.50 -13.03 0.77
N GLU A 341 -15.62 -12.63 1.33
CA GLU A 341 -15.84 -12.53 2.79
C GLU A 341 -16.65 -13.73 3.28
N ILE A 342 -16.37 -14.18 4.51
CA ILE A 342 -17.11 -15.29 5.15
C ILE A 342 -18.61 -15.01 5.16
N TYR A 343 -19.00 -13.76 5.43
CA TYR A 343 -20.37 -13.29 5.39
C TYR A 343 -21.05 -13.59 4.04
N GLN A 344 -20.37 -13.33 2.92
CA GLN A 344 -20.90 -13.59 1.58
C GLN A 344 -21.07 -15.09 1.31
N PHE A 345 -20.17 -15.90 1.87
CA PHE A 345 -20.27 -17.36 1.78
C PHE A 345 -21.43 -17.90 2.62
N VAL A 346 -21.61 -17.42 3.83
CA VAL A 346 -22.69 -17.84 4.76
C VAL A 346 -24.07 -17.45 4.21
N ASN A 347 -24.19 -16.21 3.69
CA ASN A 347 -25.46 -15.67 3.20
C ASN A 347 -25.62 -15.83 1.68
N ARG A 348 -24.90 -16.77 1.06
CA ARG A 348 -25.06 -17.04 -0.37
C ARG A 348 -26.46 -17.50 -0.71
N PRO A 349 -27.02 -17.08 -1.86
CA PRO A 349 -28.32 -17.57 -2.30
C PRO A 349 -28.33 -19.10 -2.43
N ASP A 350 -29.38 -19.70 -1.92
CA ASP A 350 -29.62 -21.12 -2.12
C ASP A 350 -30.20 -21.37 -3.53
N TRP A 351 -29.73 -22.41 -4.21
CA TRP A 351 -30.25 -22.80 -5.52
C TRP A 351 -31.75 -23.11 -5.50
N SER A 352 -32.25 -23.65 -4.39
CA SER A 352 -33.70 -23.94 -4.23
C SER A 352 -34.55 -22.67 -4.27
N SER A 353 -34.01 -21.54 -3.76
CA SER A 353 -34.70 -20.24 -3.71
C SER A 353 -34.62 -19.45 -5.02
N CYS A 354 -33.82 -19.90 -6.01
CA CYS A 354 -33.73 -19.23 -7.31
C CYS A 354 -35.06 -19.27 -8.07
N SER A 355 -35.41 -18.15 -8.71
CA SER A 355 -36.63 -18.04 -9.52
C SER A 355 -36.68 -19.07 -10.67
N SER A 356 -37.89 -19.51 -11.01
CA SER A 356 -38.08 -20.46 -12.12
C SER A 356 -37.61 -19.91 -13.46
N ALA A 357 -37.68 -18.59 -13.65
CA ALA A 357 -37.15 -17.93 -14.85
C ALA A 357 -35.64 -18.05 -14.94
N MET A 358 -34.91 -17.84 -13.84
CA MET A 358 -33.47 -18.00 -13.77
C MET A 358 -33.05 -19.46 -14.00
N LYS A 359 -33.77 -20.43 -13.43
CA LYS A 359 -33.52 -21.85 -13.67
C LYS A 359 -33.74 -22.24 -15.13
N LYS A 360 -34.72 -21.65 -15.81
CA LYS A 360 -35.00 -21.89 -17.22
C LYS A 360 -33.96 -21.28 -18.18
N SER A 361 -33.34 -20.17 -17.80
CA SER A 361 -32.31 -19.49 -18.61
C SER A 361 -30.97 -20.26 -18.68
N LEU A 362 -30.75 -21.19 -17.75
CA LEU A 362 -29.54 -22.00 -17.71
C LEU A 362 -29.64 -23.23 -18.60
N SER A 363 -28.53 -23.59 -19.22
CA SER A 363 -28.38 -24.86 -19.95
C SER A 363 -28.57 -26.06 -19.01
N LEU A 364 -28.85 -27.23 -19.60
CA LEU A 364 -29.00 -28.47 -18.83
C LEU A 364 -27.75 -28.81 -18.01
N LEU A 365 -26.56 -28.54 -18.55
CA LEU A 365 -25.28 -28.77 -17.86
C LEU A 365 -25.13 -27.84 -16.67
N GLU A 366 -25.43 -26.54 -16.83
CA GLU A 366 -25.35 -25.54 -15.74
C GLU A 366 -26.32 -25.86 -14.61
N ARG A 367 -27.53 -26.28 -14.90
CA ARG A 367 -28.50 -26.73 -13.89
C ARG A 367 -27.97 -27.93 -13.10
N ARG A 368 -27.46 -28.94 -13.77
CA ARG A 368 -26.85 -30.12 -13.12
C ARG A 368 -25.65 -29.74 -12.24
N LEU A 369 -24.84 -28.78 -12.66
CA LEU A 369 -23.73 -28.26 -11.88
C LEU A 369 -24.22 -27.52 -10.62
N CYS A 370 -25.23 -26.67 -10.74
CA CYS A 370 -25.83 -25.98 -9.62
C CYS A 370 -26.44 -26.95 -8.58
N GLU A 371 -27.19 -27.94 -9.04
CA GLU A 371 -27.79 -28.98 -8.18
C GLU A 371 -26.72 -29.83 -7.46
N ARG A 372 -25.66 -30.21 -8.17
CA ARG A 372 -24.54 -30.95 -7.58
C ARG A 372 -23.80 -30.14 -6.52
N TYR A 373 -23.65 -28.84 -6.78
CA TYR A 373 -23.05 -27.91 -5.83
C TYR A 373 -23.88 -27.75 -4.57
N GLN A 374 -25.18 -27.61 -4.72
CA GLN A 374 -26.09 -27.51 -3.59
C GLN A 374 -26.02 -28.76 -2.70
N LYS A 375 -26.05 -29.95 -3.28
CA LYS A 375 -25.91 -31.22 -2.54
C LYS A 375 -24.60 -31.31 -1.77
N PHE A 376 -23.50 -30.83 -2.35
CA PHE A 376 -22.21 -30.80 -1.66
C PHE A 376 -22.22 -29.85 -0.47
N LEU A 377 -22.82 -28.68 -0.62
CA LEU A 377 -22.94 -27.69 0.44
C LEU A 377 -23.85 -28.17 1.59
N ASP A 378 -24.95 -28.80 1.25
CA ASP A 378 -25.91 -29.37 2.23
C ASP A 378 -25.28 -30.50 3.05
N TYR A 379 -24.45 -31.34 2.41
CA TYR A 379 -23.69 -32.38 3.09
C TYR A 379 -22.70 -31.77 4.11
N HIS A 380 -21.98 -30.72 3.72
CA HIS A 380 -21.01 -30.07 4.61
C HIS A 380 -21.68 -29.34 5.79
N ASN A 381 -22.79 -28.68 5.56
CA ASN A 381 -23.55 -27.99 6.61
C ASN A 381 -24.13 -28.98 7.63
N ARG A 382 -24.62 -30.16 7.18
CA ARG A 382 -25.12 -31.20 8.09
C ARG A 382 -24.02 -31.79 8.97
N ASN A 383 -22.82 -31.99 8.42
CA ASN A 383 -21.70 -32.48 9.19
C ASN A 383 -21.21 -31.47 10.24
N GLN A 384 -21.17 -30.18 9.93
CA GLN A 384 -20.82 -29.15 10.91
C GLN A 384 -21.88 -29.01 12.03
N GLN A 385 -23.16 -29.15 11.72
CA GLN A 385 -24.21 -29.16 12.74
C GLN A 385 -24.14 -30.38 13.65
N ASN A 386 -23.81 -31.54 13.12
CA ASN A 386 -23.60 -32.76 13.89
C ASN A 386 -22.36 -32.68 14.81
N GLU A 387 -21.27 -32.08 14.34
CA GLU A 387 -20.07 -31.84 15.16
C GLU A 387 -20.30 -30.80 16.26
N MET A 388 -21.09 -29.75 16.01
CA MET A 388 -21.46 -28.79 17.06
C MET A 388 -22.41 -29.39 18.10
N ASN A 389 -23.28 -30.31 17.71
CA ASN A 389 -24.19 -31.01 18.64
C ASN A 389 -23.46 -32.08 19.45
N THR A 390 -22.43 -32.72 18.93
CA THR A 390 -21.61 -33.69 19.69
C THR A 390 -20.62 -33.01 20.66
N ARG A 391 -20.30 -31.72 20.49
CA ARG A 391 -19.47 -30.94 21.44
C ARG A 391 -20.27 -30.28 22.58
N LYS A 392 -21.58 -30.46 22.62
CA LYS A 392 -22.47 -29.96 23.70
C LYS A 392 -22.84 -31.00 24.74
N PHE A 393 -22.24 -32.18 24.72
CA PHE A 393 -22.37 -33.21 25.75
C PHE A 393 -21.07 -33.53 26.42
#